data_518e6905a1f175d313e1e3205189951f
#
_entry.id   518e6905a1f175d313e1e3205189951f
#
_cell.length_a   1.000
_cell.length_b   1.000
_cell.length_c   1.000
_cell.angle_alpha   90.00
_cell.angle_beta   90.00
_cell.angle_gamma   90.00
#
_symmetry.space_group_name_H-M   'P 1'
#
loop_
_entity.id
_entity.type
_entity.pdbx_description
1 polymer ?
#
loop_
_entity_poly.entity_id
_entity_poly.type
_entity_poly.pdbx_seq_one_letter_code
_entity_poly.pdbx_strand_id
1 'polypeptide(L)'
;MVIENKYEFLSAERKRLQQQGLLPEWYQTGGWGLFKSKYMEGSTSFKNRVEQIAETAAKHAPKDGTDWKGKFYEVIWNGWLSPSTPTLANLGTTKGMPVACSGQYIGDSVADFYGELLDTAVLTKNGFGTSGYLGDIRPRGSQISSGGTASGVLPVFQTYVDAMKRVTQGVARRGAWAGYLPIDHPDFNELADWVKNNPDDANVGWTVSKEFMESLDSGHPEAVERYQKALKLKMLTGKGYFFFTDKVAEARPEAYKAYGLDVKASNLCTEIMLHSGETETFTCILASMNLEKYREWKDTDAVFVATVFLDCVTSEFLCMAKNKRGFEKAIASTKKSRALGLGVLGWHSLLHKEMIPFDDYKASKLNLEIFNALNKQSEQASRYLAETLGESEYCKGLGLRNTHRLAVAPTMSTSQLMGGVSQGIEPYIGNVFVQQGAGGETIRVVPELLEIMKREGVYSRETLLDIASHDGSVQHLFWLTDAEKKVFLTAFEIDQYALLQQASDRQRLICQGQSINLFFGADDPEEYISAVHKYAFKDANILSLYYVRTKAGVSASSGECVACHA
;
A
#
# COMPACT_ATOMS: atom_id res chain seq x y z
N MET A 1 9.17 -1.60 -34.84
CA MET A 1 10.57 -1.15 -35.03
C MET A 1 11.07 -0.20 -33.94
N VAL A 2 10.42 0.93 -33.63
CA VAL A 2 10.91 1.88 -32.58
C VAL A 2 10.78 1.31 -31.17
N ILE A 3 9.80 0.48 -30.89
CA ILE A 3 9.49 -0.10 -29.57
C ILE A 3 10.42 -1.26 -29.21
N GLU A 4 10.68 -2.16 -30.15
CA GLU A 4 11.66 -3.25 -29.98
C GLU A 4 13.07 -2.70 -29.73
N ASN A 5 13.43 -1.64 -30.41
CA ASN A 5 14.72 -0.97 -30.26
C ASN A 5 14.96 -0.39 -28.85
N LYS A 6 13.89 0.07 -28.15
CA LYS A 6 14.00 0.68 -26.80
C LYS A 6 14.20 -0.38 -25.70
N TYR A 7 13.48 -1.52 -25.80
CA TYR A 7 13.64 -2.62 -24.82
C TYR A 7 15.01 -3.28 -24.96
N GLU A 8 15.45 -3.54 -26.19
CA GLU A 8 16.78 -4.08 -26.44
C GLU A 8 17.89 -3.17 -25.92
N PHE A 9 17.76 -1.86 -26.13
CA PHE A 9 18.68 -0.87 -25.58
C PHE A 9 18.71 -0.92 -24.05
N LEU A 10 17.57 -0.92 -23.36
CA LEU A 10 17.49 -1.01 -21.90
C LEU A 10 18.06 -2.35 -21.39
N SER A 11 17.84 -3.45 -22.12
CA SER A 11 18.38 -4.76 -21.77
C SER A 11 19.91 -4.80 -21.90
N ALA A 12 20.47 -4.23 -22.98
CA ALA A 12 21.91 -4.12 -23.16
C ALA A 12 22.55 -3.22 -22.10
N GLU A 13 21.94 -2.08 -21.82
CA GLU A 13 22.41 -1.16 -20.77
C GLU A 13 22.38 -1.83 -19.40
N ARG A 14 21.30 -2.52 -19.03
CA ARG A 14 21.20 -3.29 -17.79
C ARG A 14 22.32 -4.29 -17.65
N LYS A 15 22.54 -5.14 -18.67
CA LYS A 15 23.62 -6.15 -18.67
C LYS A 15 25.01 -5.52 -18.47
N ARG A 16 25.28 -4.41 -19.17
CA ARG A 16 26.51 -3.67 -19.01
C ARG A 16 26.71 -3.15 -17.59
N LEU A 17 25.68 -2.55 -16.98
CA LEU A 17 25.73 -2.04 -15.61
C LEU A 17 25.91 -3.15 -14.58
N GLN A 18 25.29 -4.33 -14.80
CA GLN A 18 25.48 -5.51 -13.96
C GLN A 18 26.92 -6.00 -14.02
N GLN A 19 27.52 -6.10 -15.21
CA GLN A 19 28.93 -6.47 -15.39
C GLN A 19 29.90 -5.48 -14.72
N GLN A 20 29.51 -4.20 -14.61
CA GLN A 20 30.29 -3.16 -13.95
C GLN A 20 30.06 -3.11 -12.42
N GLY A 21 29.18 -3.96 -11.86
CA GLY A 21 28.81 -3.91 -10.44
C GLY A 21 28.05 -2.64 -10.03
N LEU A 22 27.39 -1.96 -10.99
CA LEU A 22 26.61 -0.74 -10.77
C LEU A 22 25.10 -0.99 -10.64
N LEU A 23 24.69 -2.21 -10.96
CA LEU A 23 23.31 -2.71 -10.85
C LEU A 23 23.36 -4.17 -10.37
N PRO A 24 22.52 -4.60 -9.39
CA PRO A 24 22.54 -5.97 -8.92
C PRO A 24 22.04 -6.96 -10.00
N GLU A 25 22.49 -8.21 -9.94
CA GLU A 25 22.14 -9.24 -10.92
C GLU A 25 20.62 -9.57 -10.94
N TRP A 26 19.96 -9.49 -9.80
CA TRP A 26 18.51 -9.74 -9.68
C TRP A 26 17.65 -8.69 -10.38
N TYR A 27 18.21 -7.54 -10.77
CA TYR A 27 17.46 -6.44 -11.39
C TYR A 27 17.05 -6.81 -12.83
N GLN A 28 15.77 -6.67 -13.14
CA GLN A 28 15.21 -6.96 -14.45
C GLN A 28 15.12 -5.71 -15.34
N THR A 29 15.00 -5.92 -16.67
CA THR A 29 14.96 -4.83 -17.66
C THR A 29 13.80 -3.87 -17.44
N GLY A 30 12.60 -4.39 -17.12
CA GLY A 30 11.42 -3.55 -16.80
C GLY A 30 11.63 -2.69 -15.57
N GLY A 31 12.19 -3.27 -14.49
CA GLY A 31 12.56 -2.55 -13.28
C GLY A 31 13.61 -1.47 -13.53
N TRP A 32 14.63 -1.78 -14.36
CA TRP A 32 15.65 -0.81 -14.76
C TRP A 32 15.06 0.37 -15.53
N GLY A 33 14.16 0.11 -16.49
CA GLY A 33 13.47 1.17 -17.24
C GLY A 33 12.65 2.10 -16.34
N LEU A 34 11.92 1.50 -15.37
CA LEU A 34 11.15 2.25 -14.39
C LEU A 34 12.06 3.07 -13.46
N PHE A 35 13.13 2.46 -12.93
CA PHE A 35 14.08 3.15 -12.07
C PHE A 35 14.71 4.34 -12.79
N LYS A 36 15.21 4.13 -14.01
CA LYS A 36 15.83 5.16 -14.84
C LYS A 36 14.89 6.34 -15.10
N SER A 37 13.60 6.07 -15.32
CA SER A 37 12.62 7.12 -15.66
C SER A 37 12.12 7.92 -14.47
N LYS A 38 12.08 7.32 -13.26
CA LYS A 38 11.44 7.94 -12.09
C LYS A 38 12.36 8.21 -10.90
N TYR A 39 13.46 7.45 -10.75
CA TYR A 39 14.25 7.44 -9.50
C TYR A 39 15.73 7.79 -9.68
N MET A 40 16.22 7.81 -10.92
CA MET A 40 17.65 7.98 -11.20
C MET A 40 18.11 9.44 -11.18
N GLU A 41 17.20 10.40 -11.11
CA GLU A 41 17.50 11.81 -11.24
C GLU A 41 18.53 12.30 -10.20
N GLY A 42 19.68 12.76 -10.68
CA GLY A 42 20.81 13.20 -9.85
C GLY A 42 21.76 12.09 -9.41
N SER A 43 21.46 10.83 -9.74
CA SER A 43 22.35 9.67 -9.53
C SER A 43 22.81 9.10 -10.86
N THR A 44 24.04 8.57 -10.90
CA THR A 44 24.62 8.00 -12.14
C THR A 44 24.33 6.51 -12.28
N SER A 45 23.91 5.84 -11.19
CA SER A 45 23.60 4.40 -11.16
C SER A 45 22.69 4.06 -9.98
N PHE A 46 22.14 2.85 -9.99
CA PHE A 46 21.40 2.29 -8.85
C PHE A 46 22.32 2.20 -7.60
N LYS A 47 23.56 1.77 -7.79
CA LYS A 47 24.55 1.71 -6.70
C LYS A 47 24.70 3.05 -5.99
N ASN A 48 24.96 4.12 -6.74
CA ASN A 48 25.11 5.47 -6.18
C ASN A 48 23.85 5.93 -5.45
N ARG A 49 22.67 5.57 -5.96
CA ARG A 49 21.40 5.92 -5.29
C ARG A 49 21.24 5.18 -3.96
N VAL A 50 21.55 3.89 -3.91
CA VAL A 50 21.50 3.10 -2.67
C VAL A 50 22.53 3.58 -1.66
N GLU A 51 23.75 3.92 -2.10
CA GLU A 51 24.79 4.51 -1.24
C GLU A 51 24.33 5.84 -0.62
N GLN A 52 23.73 6.72 -1.41
CA GLN A 52 23.18 8.01 -0.93
C GLN A 52 22.07 7.80 0.10
N ILE A 53 21.15 6.87 -0.16
CA ILE A 53 20.05 6.53 0.76
C ILE A 53 20.61 5.99 2.08
N ALA A 54 21.52 5.01 2.01
CA ALA A 54 22.13 4.40 3.17
C ALA A 54 22.94 5.41 4.02
N GLU A 55 23.72 6.25 3.37
CA GLU A 55 24.51 7.29 4.04
C GLU A 55 23.63 8.34 4.72
N THR A 56 22.54 8.76 4.05
CA THR A 56 21.60 9.75 4.63
C THR A 56 20.90 9.17 5.85
N ALA A 57 20.38 7.96 5.77
CA ALA A 57 19.73 7.29 6.90
C ALA A 57 20.71 7.08 8.07
N ALA A 58 21.95 6.64 7.80
CA ALA A 58 22.95 6.35 8.82
C ALA A 58 23.37 7.57 9.67
N LYS A 59 23.12 8.81 9.19
CA LYS A 59 23.36 10.03 10.01
C LYS A 59 22.53 10.04 11.28
N HIS A 60 21.37 9.41 11.26
CA HIS A 60 20.38 9.34 12.34
C HIS A 60 20.41 8.04 13.13
N ALA A 61 21.24 7.10 12.75
CA ALA A 61 21.36 5.81 13.42
C ALA A 61 22.08 5.93 14.79
N PRO A 62 21.85 4.97 15.72
CA PRO A 62 22.56 4.90 17.00
C PRO A 62 24.09 4.96 16.83
N LYS A 63 24.75 5.65 17.74
CA LYS A 63 26.22 5.85 17.72
C LYS A 63 26.92 4.81 18.60
N ASP A 64 26.68 3.53 18.33
CA ASP A 64 27.15 2.39 19.11
C ASP A 64 28.34 1.64 18.47
N GLY A 65 28.92 2.19 17.40
CA GLY A 65 30.01 1.59 16.65
C GLY A 65 29.58 0.64 15.53
N THR A 66 28.27 0.40 15.35
CA THR A 66 27.73 -0.42 14.27
C THR A 66 27.87 0.30 12.92
N ASP A 67 28.30 -0.41 11.88
CA ASP A 67 28.29 0.10 10.50
C ASP A 67 26.86 0.09 9.92
N TRP A 68 26.05 1.05 10.36
CA TRP A 68 24.66 1.19 9.88
C TRP A 68 24.59 1.53 8.39
N LYS A 69 25.55 2.29 7.85
CA LYS A 69 25.61 2.58 6.41
C LYS A 69 25.76 1.29 5.61
N GLY A 70 26.70 0.44 6.00
CA GLY A 70 26.93 -0.86 5.35
C GLY A 70 25.70 -1.77 5.45
N LYS A 71 25.09 -1.88 6.63
CA LYS A 71 23.88 -2.69 6.84
C LYS A 71 22.67 -2.19 6.02
N PHE A 72 22.41 -0.88 5.97
CA PHE A 72 21.33 -0.31 5.15
C PHE A 72 21.59 -0.50 3.65
N TYR A 73 22.84 -0.34 3.22
CA TYR A 73 23.24 -0.62 1.84
C TYR A 73 22.99 -2.09 1.50
N GLU A 74 23.42 -3.02 2.33
CA GLU A 74 23.32 -4.45 2.11
C GLU A 74 21.88 -4.91 1.90
N VAL A 75 20.95 -4.55 2.80
CA VAL A 75 19.56 -5.01 2.71
C VAL A 75 18.84 -4.46 1.47
N ILE A 76 19.18 -3.25 1.00
CA ILE A 76 18.61 -2.65 -0.20
C ILE A 76 19.29 -3.22 -1.46
N TRP A 77 20.61 -3.33 -1.46
CA TRP A 77 21.39 -3.82 -2.60
C TRP A 77 21.09 -5.28 -2.94
N ASN A 78 20.92 -6.13 -1.92
CA ASN A 78 20.57 -7.54 -2.11
C ASN A 78 19.09 -7.72 -2.53
N GLY A 79 18.30 -6.65 -2.55
CA GLY A 79 16.88 -6.72 -2.91
C GLY A 79 16.04 -7.37 -1.82
N TRP A 80 16.51 -7.37 -0.57
CA TRP A 80 15.76 -7.86 0.60
C TRP A 80 14.76 -6.83 1.10
N LEU A 81 15.13 -5.55 1.08
CA LEU A 81 14.31 -4.41 1.47
C LEU A 81 14.02 -3.50 0.27
N SER A 82 12.76 -3.23 0.03
CA SER A 82 12.30 -2.19 -0.88
C SER A 82 11.86 -0.97 -0.08
N PRO A 83 12.62 0.14 -0.06
CA PRO A 83 12.09 1.40 0.43
C PRO A 83 10.87 1.83 -0.40
N SER A 84 9.97 2.61 0.20
CA SER A 84 8.83 3.18 -0.53
C SER A 84 9.27 4.11 -1.66
N THR A 85 8.38 4.32 -2.64
CA THR A 85 8.63 5.24 -3.76
C THR A 85 9.17 6.61 -3.33
N PRO A 86 8.58 7.32 -2.35
CA PRO A 86 9.11 8.62 -1.91
C PRO A 86 10.49 8.50 -1.24
N THR A 87 10.76 7.43 -0.50
CA THR A 87 12.07 7.21 0.09
C THR A 87 13.12 6.96 -0.99
N LEU A 88 12.80 6.10 -1.98
CA LEU A 88 13.69 5.85 -3.13
C LEU A 88 13.94 7.11 -3.98
N ALA A 89 12.93 7.98 -4.13
CA ALA A 89 13.06 9.18 -4.96
C ALA A 89 13.72 10.35 -4.23
N ASN A 90 13.40 10.56 -2.94
CA ASN A 90 13.64 11.83 -2.27
C ASN A 90 14.67 11.80 -1.14
N LEU A 91 14.91 10.64 -0.48
CA LEU A 91 15.84 10.58 0.66
C LEU A 91 17.26 11.01 0.25
N GLY A 92 17.81 11.98 0.95
CA GLY A 92 19.13 12.56 0.62
C GLY A 92 19.11 13.55 -0.56
N THR A 93 17.92 13.98 -1.01
CA THR A 93 17.74 15.00 -2.05
C THR A 93 16.97 16.23 -1.52
N THR A 94 16.85 17.27 -2.32
CA THR A 94 16.07 18.48 -1.98
C THR A 94 14.69 18.52 -2.66
N LYS A 95 14.28 17.46 -3.36
CA LYS A 95 13.12 17.46 -4.27
C LYS A 95 11.77 17.26 -3.60
N GLY A 96 11.74 16.50 -2.53
CA GLY A 96 10.51 16.17 -1.81
C GLY A 96 10.83 15.50 -0.48
N MET A 97 9.80 15.00 0.19
CA MET A 97 9.92 14.31 1.46
C MET A 97 9.98 12.78 1.27
N PRO A 98 10.67 12.06 2.16
CA PRO A 98 10.77 10.60 2.08
C PRO A 98 9.56 9.89 2.72
N VAL A 99 8.38 10.51 2.73
CA VAL A 99 7.17 10.01 3.39
C VAL A 99 6.13 9.63 2.35
N ALA A 100 5.52 8.46 2.52
CA ALA A 100 4.57 7.91 1.56
C ALA A 100 3.15 8.41 1.74
N CYS A 101 2.67 8.45 2.99
CA CYS A 101 1.26 8.68 3.30
C CYS A 101 1.06 9.67 4.45
N SER A 102 -0.06 10.39 4.39
CA SER A 102 -0.59 11.20 5.49
C SER A 102 -2.12 11.16 5.48
N GLY A 103 -2.72 11.40 6.64
CA GLY A 103 -4.17 11.53 6.75
C GLY A 103 -4.52 12.60 7.77
N GLN A 104 -5.56 13.35 7.47
CA GLN A 104 -5.97 14.53 8.19
C GLN A 104 -7.35 14.37 8.81
N TYR A 105 -7.58 15.11 9.86
CA TYR A 105 -8.89 15.35 10.43
C TYR A 105 -9.41 16.69 9.92
N ILE A 106 -10.59 16.70 9.30
CA ILE A 106 -11.22 17.91 8.78
C ILE A 106 -12.40 18.26 9.69
N GLY A 107 -12.25 19.30 10.50
CA GLY A 107 -13.28 19.77 11.42
C GLY A 107 -14.43 20.49 10.72
N ASP A 108 -15.47 20.86 11.49
CA ASP A 108 -16.72 21.43 10.99
C ASP A 108 -16.73 22.97 11.00
N SER A 109 -15.70 23.58 10.42
CA SER A 109 -15.64 25.03 10.24
C SER A 109 -15.00 25.44 8.92
N VAL A 110 -15.31 26.64 8.43
CA VAL A 110 -14.66 27.19 7.23
C VAL A 110 -13.14 27.27 7.41
N ALA A 111 -12.66 27.60 8.61
CA ALA A 111 -11.24 27.65 8.92
C ALA A 111 -10.59 26.27 8.81
N ASP A 112 -11.26 25.22 9.29
CA ASP A 112 -10.79 23.85 9.17
C ASP A 112 -10.79 23.37 7.70
N PHE A 113 -11.87 23.62 6.97
CA PHE A 113 -11.97 23.23 5.55
C PHE A 113 -10.81 23.72 4.72
N TYR A 114 -10.47 25.00 4.83
CA TYR A 114 -9.43 25.62 4.02
C TYR A 114 -8.04 25.52 4.65
N GLY A 115 -7.93 25.45 5.96
CA GLY A 115 -6.68 25.22 6.68
C GLY A 115 -6.11 23.85 6.36
N GLU A 116 -6.93 22.80 6.51
CA GLU A 116 -6.54 21.42 6.17
C GLU A 116 -6.32 21.23 4.66
N LEU A 117 -7.06 21.95 3.81
CA LEU A 117 -6.83 21.93 2.37
C LEU A 117 -5.45 22.49 2.01
N LEU A 118 -5.02 23.57 2.66
CA LEU A 118 -3.67 24.12 2.47
C LEU A 118 -2.61 23.09 2.84
N ASP A 119 -2.72 22.47 4.01
CA ASP A 119 -1.78 21.46 4.48
C ASP A 119 -1.79 20.24 3.54
N THR A 120 -2.97 19.76 3.13
CA THR A 120 -3.11 18.69 2.12
C THR A 120 -2.36 19.02 0.83
N ALA A 121 -2.53 20.22 0.29
CA ALA A 121 -1.89 20.65 -0.95
C ALA A 121 -0.35 20.71 -0.80
N VAL A 122 0.14 21.21 0.35
CA VAL A 122 1.58 21.27 0.64
C VAL A 122 2.16 19.86 0.80
N LEU A 123 1.53 18.99 1.56
CA LEU A 123 1.97 17.60 1.76
C LEU A 123 1.99 16.84 0.41
N THR A 124 0.90 16.92 -0.36
CA THR A 124 0.80 16.31 -1.68
C THR A 124 1.90 16.78 -2.62
N LYS A 125 2.15 18.09 -2.70
CA LYS A 125 3.24 18.65 -3.52
C LYS A 125 4.61 18.08 -3.15
N ASN A 126 4.80 17.66 -1.89
CA ASN A 126 6.07 17.14 -1.37
C ASN A 126 6.18 15.61 -1.38
N GLY A 127 5.25 14.89 -2.02
CA GLY A 127 5.38 13.45 -2.24
C GLY A 127 4.37 12.56 -1.52
N PHE A 128 3.51 13.12 -0.66
CA PHE A 128 2.56 12.34 0.11
C PHE A 128 1.32 11.94 -0.70
N GLY A 129 0.86 10.71 -0.55
CA GLY A 129 -0.53 10.35 -0.76
C GLY A 129 -1.34 10.80 0.46
N THR A 130 -2.43 11.52 0.25
CA THR A 130 -3.18 12.18 1.33
C THR A 130 -4.58 11.62 1.48
N SER A 131 -5.15 11.73 2.68
CA SER A 131 -6.55 11.39 2.98
C SER A 131 -7.14 12.37 3.98
N GLY A 132 -8.46 12.42 4.11
CA GLY A 132 -9.13 13.25 5.08
C GLY A 132 -10.40 12.59 5.63
N TYR A 133 -10.60 12.67 6.95
CA TYR A 133 -11.84 12.27 7.60
C TYR A 133 -12.83 13.43 7.59
N LEU A 134 -14.06 13.17 7.12
CA LEU A 134 -15.12 14.17 6.90
C LEU A 134 -16.35 13.93 7.81
N GLY A 135 -16.31 12.89 8.65
CA GLY A 135 -17.51 12.42 9.35
C GLY A 135 -18.05 13.35 10.42
N ASP A 136 -17.25 14.31 10.89
CA ASP A 136 -17.70 15.28 11.88
C ASP A 136 -18.25 16.57 11.24
N ILE A 137 -18.23 16.69 9.90
CA ILE A 137 -18.86 17.79 9.17
C ILE A 137 -20.38 17.63 9.26
N ARG A 138 -21.06 18.68 9.71
CA ARG A 138 -22.52 18.65 9.83
C ARG A 138 -23.20 18.42 8.49
N PRO A 139 -24.29 17.63 8.45
CA PRO A 139 -24.97 17.30 7.21
C PRO A 139 -25.66 18.52 6.58
N ARG A 140 -25.92 18.40 5.28
CA ARG A 140 -26.69 19.39 4.51
C ARG A 140 -28.01 19.73 5.19
N GLY A 141 -28.33 21.00 5.25
CA GLY A 141 -29.56 21.51 5.87
C GLY A 141 -29.50 21.74 7.36
N SER A 142 -28.40 21.34 8.05
CA SER A 142 -28.20 21.67 9.47
C SER A 142 -28.17 23.19 9.70
N GLN A 143 -28.73 23.66 10.80
CA GLN A 143 -28.72 25.08 11.16
C GLN A 143 -27.31 25.57 11.48
N ILE A 144 -26.94 26.75 11.00
CA ILE A 144 -25.69 27.43 11.31
C ILE A 144 -25.91 28.62 12.22
N SER A 145 -24.91 28.93 13.07
CA SER A 145 -25.00 29.96 14.09
C SER A 145 -25.24 31.38 13.54
N SER A 146 -24.82 31.65 12.32
CA SER A 146 -25.01 32.93 11.64
C SER A 146 -26.38 33.09 10.93
N GLY A 147 -27.25 32.08 11.03
CA GLY A 147 -28.52 32.00 10.29
C GLY A 147 -28.32 31.36 8.91
N GLY A 148 -29.31 30.56 8.51
CA GLY A 148 -29.25 29.74 7.29
C GLY A 148 -28.87 28.29 7.56
N THR A 149 -28.52 27.55 6.53
CA THR A 149 -28.25 26.10 6.59
C THR A 149 -26.90 25.72 6.00
N ALA A 150 -26.31 24.65 6.53
CA ALA A 150 -25.06 24.08 6.04
C ALA A 150 -25.22 23.47 4.64
N SER A 151 -24.17 23.57 3.83
CA SER A 151 -24.12 22.96 2.49
C SER A 151 -23.74 21.48 2.49
N GLY A 152 -23.34 20.93 3.65
CA GLY A 152 -23.02 19.52 3.83
C GLY A 152 -21.62 19.12 3.36
N VAL A 153 -21.37 17.81 3.31
CA VAL A 153 -20.05 17.21 3.03
C VAL A 153 -19.64 17.35 1.58
N LEU A 154 -20.55 17.18 0.62
CA LEU A 154 -20.19 17.10 -0.80
C LEU A 154 -19.42 18.33 -1.33
N PRO A 155 -19.79 19.59 -1.05
CA PRO A 155 -19.03 20.75 -1.52
C PRO A 155 -17.60 20.79 -0.95
N VAL A 156 -17.42 20.37 0.31
CA VAL A 156 -16.09 20.28 0.92
C VAL A 156 -15.27 19.22 0.21
N PHE A 157 -15.82 18.01 0.01
CA PHE A 157 -15.19 16.92 -0.72
C PHE A 157 -14.75 17.35 -2.13
N GLN A 158 -15.63 17.99 -2.88
CA GLN A 158 -15.34 18.50 -4.23
C GLN A 158 -14.19 19.51 -4.23
N THR A 159 -14.11 20.38 -3.21
CA THR A 159 -13.02 21.35 -3.09
C THR A 159 -11.65 20.66 -2.98
N TYR A 160 -11.54 19.57 -2.21
CA TYR A 160 -10.31 18.77 -2.10
C TYR A 160 -9.97 18.06 -3.41
N VAL A 161 -10.96 17.44 -4.05
CA VAL A 161 -10.79 16.76 -5.34
C VAL A 161 -10.27 17.74 -6.39
N ASP A 162 -10.88 18.91 -6.51
CA ASP A 162 -10.48 19.92 -7.49
C ASP A 162 -9.10 20.52 -7.20
N ALA A 163 -8.74 20.69 -5.95
CA ALA A 163 -7.39 21.12 -5.58
C ALA A 163 -6.34 20.08 -5.98
N MET A 164 -6.61 18.79 -5.76
CA MET A 164 -5.67 17.71 -6.12
C MET A 164 -5.43 17.59 -7.62
N LYS A 165 -6.42 17.90 -8.45
CA LYS A 165 -6.25 17.97 -9.92
C LYS A 165 -5.22 19.03 -10.34
N ARG A 166 -5.03 20.09 -9.54
CA ARG A 166 -4.12 21.21 -9.82
C ARG A 166 -2.76 21.07 -9.16
N VAL A 167 -2.64 20.23 -8.13
CA VAL A 167 -1.37 20.02 -7.43
C VAL A 167 -0.65 18.82 -8.04
N THR A 168 0.50 19.07 -8.66
CA THR A 168 1.36 18.02 -9.21
C THR A 168 2.67 17.94 -8.45
N GLN A 169 3.17 16.72 -8.27
CA GLN A 169 4.47 16.43 -7.64
C GLN A 169 5.57 16.33 -8.71
N GLY A 170 5.81 17.40 -9.46
CA GLY A 170 6.77 17.36 -10.56
C GLY A 170 6.36 16.35 -11.65
N VAL A 171 7.36 15.71 -12.30
CA VAL A 171 7.12 14.73 -13.37
C VAL A 171 6.72 13.36 -12.85
N ALA A 172 6.96 13.08 -11.56
CA ALA A 172 6.93 11.72 -11.05
C ALA A 172 5.56 11.25 -10.51
N ARG A 173 4.67 12.15 -10.06
CA ARG A 173 3.45 11.77 -9.34
C ARG A 173 2.35 12.81 -9.47
N ARG A 174 1.09 12.38 -9.72
CA ARG A 174 -0.10 13.25 -9.62
C ARG A 174 -0.54 13.34 -8.16
N GLY A 175 -1.17 14.44 -7.77
CA GLY A 175 -1.80 14.57 -6.46
C GLY A 175 -2.92 13.52 -6.32
N ALA A 176 -2.96 12.84 -5.17
CA ALA A 176 -4.00 11.87 -4.86
C ALA A 176 -4.51 12.07 -3.43
N TRP A 177 -5.84 12.04 -3.29
CA TRP A 177 -6.53 12.21 -2.02
C TRP A 177 -7.73 11.26 -1.93
N ALA A 178 -8.01 10.77 -0.72
CA ALA A 178 -9.21 10.00 -0.43
C ALA A 178 -9.97 10.64 0.73
N GLY A 179 -11.26 10.90 0.54
CA GLY A 179 -12.15 11.34 1.62
C GLY A 179 -12.82 10.16 2.30
N TYR A 180 -12.84 10.15 3.63
CA TYR A 180 -13.51 9.13 4.44
C TYR A 180 -14.76 9.70 5.10
N LEU A 181 -15.89 9.01 4.90
CA LEU A 181 -17.19 9.39 5.47
C LEU A 181 -17.84 8.17 6.13
N PRO A 182 -18.47 8.31 7.33
CA PRO A 182 -19.30 7.25 7.88
C PRO A 182 -20.41 6.82 6.91
N ILE A 183 -20.60 5.52 6.74
CA ILE A 183 -21.61 4.97 5.84
C ILE A 183 -23.04 5.33 6.29
N ASP A 184 -23.22 5.61 7.58
CA ASP A 184 -24.46 6.05 8.20
C ASP A 184 -24.61 7.59 8.27
N HIS A 185 -23.62 8.36 7.77
CA HIS A 185 -23.74 9.82 7.70
C HIS A 185 -24.94 10.24 6.82
N PRO A 186 -25.73 11.27 7.20
CA PRO A 186 -26.90 11.71 6.42
C PRO A 186 -26.58 12.06 4.96
N ASP A 187 -25.40 12.62 4.67
CA ASP A 187 -24.95 13.00 3.32
C ASP A 187 -24.35 11.82 2.52
N PHE A 188 -24.36 10.59 3.04
CA PHE A 188 -23.80 9.40 2.37
C PHE A 188 -24.36 9.23 0.95
N ASN A 189 -25.68 9.32 0.80
CA ASN A 189 -26.32 9.09 -0.49
C ASN A 189 -25.90 10.10 -1.55
N GLU A 190 -25.81 11.38 -1.18
CA GLU A 190 -25.39 12.46 -2.09
C GLU A 190 -23.93 12.26 -2.55
N LEU A 191 -23.04 11.95 -1.61
CA LEU A 191 -21.64 11.71 -1.93
C LEU A 191 -21.46 10.45 -2.79
N ALA A 192 -22.14 9.35 -2.46
CA ALA A 192 -22.07 8.10 -3.21
C ALA A 192 -22.54 8.27 -4.66
N ASP A 193 -23.63 9.00 -4.88
CA ASP A 193 -24.14 9.30 -6.22
C ASP A 193 -23.18 10.18 -7.02
N TRP A 194 -22.56 11.14 -6.37
CA TRP A 194 -21.55 11.98 -7.02
C TRP A 194 -20.30 11.16 -7.42
N VAL A 195 -19.78 10.32 -6.54
CA VAL A 195 -18.61 9.46 -6.83
C VAL A 195 -18.91 8.48 -7.95
N LYS A 196 -20.12 7.89 -7.98
CA LYS A 196 -20.56 7.02 -9.07
C LYS A 196 -20.50 7.70 -10.43
N ASN A 197 -20.89 8.98 -10.49
CA ASN A 197 -20.92 9.76 -11.73
C ASN A 197 -19.55 10.37 -12.09
N ASN A 198 -18.59 10.36 -11.16
CA ASN A 198 -17.24 10.91 -11.33
C ASN A 198 -16.17 9.90 -10.87
N PRO A 199 -16.15 8.68 -11.40
CA PRO A 199 -15.31 7.60 -10.86
C PRO A 199 -13.79 7.86 -11.00
N ASP A 200 -13.38 8.64 -12.00
CA ASP A 200 -11.96 8.93 -12.25
C ASP A 200 -11.43 10.08 -11.38
N ASP A 201 -12.32 10.90 -10.84
CA ASP A 201 -11.95 12.13 -10.14
C ASP A 201 -11.67 11.90 -8.65
N ALA A 202 -12.29 10.90 -8.03
CA ALA A 202 -12.29 10.78 -6.58
C ALA A 202 -12.00 9.36 -6.08
N ASN A 203 -11.36 9.31 -4.89
CA ASN A 203 -11.32 8.11 -4.06
C ASN A 203 -12.12 8.40 -2.79
N VAL A 204 -12.95 7.45 -2.39
CA VAL A 204 -13.78 7.54 -1.18
C VAL A 204 -13.62 6.28 -0.34
N GLY A 205 -13.58 6.45 0.97
CA GLY A 205 -13.64 5.38 1.96
C GLY A 205 -14.89 5.53 2.82
N TRP A 206 -15.58 4.43 3.07
CA TRP A 206 -16.70 4.38 4.00
C TRP A 206 -16.20 3.85 5.33
N THR A 207 -16.31 4.64 6.39
CA THR A 207 -16.07 4.14 7.74
C THR A 207 -17.32 3.43 8.24
N VAL A 208 -17.12 2.26 8.83
CA VAL A 208 -18.19 1.33 9.22
C VAL A 208 -18.05 1.07 10.72
N SER A 209 -19.03 1.50 11.49
CA SER A 209 -19.11 1.27 12.93
C SER A 209 -19.71 -0.08 13.27
N LYS A 210 -19.53 -0.51 14.51
CA LYS A 210 -20.17 -1.72 15.05
C LYS A 210 -21.69 -1.60 15.02
N GLU A 211 -22.23 -0.44 15.37
CA GLU A 211 -23.66 -0.15 15.36
C GLU A 211 -24.24 -0.30 13.96
N PHE A 212 -23.53 0.17 12.93
CA PHE A 212 -23.96 -0.03 11.54
C PHE A 212 -23.94 -1.51 11.17
N MET A 213 -22.90 -2.25 11.56
CA MET A 213 -22.81 -3.70 11.28
C MET A 213 -23.95 -4.48 11.96
N GLU A 214 -24.26 -4.16 13.22
CA GLU A 214 -25.39 -4.76 13.96
C GLU A 214 -26.75 -4.43 13.31
N SER A 215 -26.93 -3.18 12.84
CA SER A 215 -28.11 -2.77 12.09
C SER A 215 -28.25 -3.51 10.76
N LEU A 216 -27.15 -3.71 10.05
CA LEU A 216 -27.10 -4.48 8.81
C LEU A 216 -27.43 -5.96 9.06
N ASP A 217 -26.85 -6.58 10.08
CA ASP A 217 -27.10 -7.98 10.44
C ASP A 217 -28.54 -8.22 10.91
N SER A 218 -29.16 -7.24 11.57
CA SER A 218 -30.58 -7.29 11.95
C SER A 218 -31.55 -7.05 10.79
N GLY A 219 -31.03 -6.69 9.61
CA GLY A 219 -31.83 -6.41 8.42
C GLY A 219 -32.55 -5.06 8.44
N HIS A 220 -32.02 -4.08 9.19
CA HIS A 220 -32.60 -2.73 9.21
C HIS A 220 -32.59 -2.14 7.78
N PRO A 221 -33.76 -1.70 7.23
CA PRO A 221 -33.90 -1.36 5.82
C PRO A 221 -32.89 -0.32 5.32
N GLU A 222 -32.64 0.74 6.08
CA GLU A 222 -31.70 1.79 5.71
C GLU A 222 -30.24 1.29 5.69
N ALA A 223 -29.86 0.47 6.66
CA ALA A 223 -28.51 -0.11 6.70
C ALA A 223 -28.27 -1.05 5.51
N VAL A 224 -29.28 -1.87 5.16
CA VAL A 224 -29.24 -2.76 4.00
C VAL A 224 -29.14 -1.96 2.69
N GLU A 225 -29.95 -0.90 2.52
CA GLU A 225 -29.91 -0.03 1.34
C GLU A 225 -28.54 0.64 1.17
N ARG A 226 -27.98 1.22 2.25
CA ARG A 226 -26.67 1.88 2.22
C ARG A 226 -25.54 0.90 1.93
N TYR A 227 -25.56 -0.29 2.54
CA TYR A 227 -24.60 -1.34 2.25
C TYR A 227 -24.65 -1.78 0.78
N GLN A 228 -25.86 -2.03 0.26
CA GLN A 228 -26.04 -2.42 -1.14
C GLN A 228 -25.55 -1.32 -2.10
N LYS A 229 -25.85 -0.06 -1.80
CA LYS A 229 -25.39 1.09 -2.59
C LYS A 229 -23.87 1.22 -2.57
N ALA A 230 -23.23 1.09 -1.39
CA ALA A 230 -21.78 1.11 -1.25
C ALA A 230 -21.11 -0.06 -1.99
N LEU A 231 -21.64 -1.28 -1.87
CA LEU A 231 -21.14 -2.46 -2.56
C LEU A 231 -21.28 -2.32 -4.09
N LYS A 232 -22.43 -1.86 -4.56
CA LYS A 232 -22.68 -1.61 -5.98
C LYS A 232 -21.71 -0.56 -6.55
N LEU A 233 -21.48 0.53 -5.81
CA LEU A 233 -20.48 1.54 -6.17
C LEU A 233 -19.08 0.91 -6.28
N LYS A 234 -18.71 0.10 -5.31
CA LYS A 234 -17.42 -0.60 -5.26
C LYS A 234 -17.22 -1.54 -6.45
N MET A 235 -18.25 -2.29 -6.81
CA MET A 235 -18.22 -3.19 -7.98
C MET A 235 -18.13 -2.43 -9.31
N LEU A 236 -18.83 -1.31 -9.45
CA LEU A 236 -18.85 -0.52 -10.68
C LEU A 236 -17.57 0.27 -10.91
N THR A 237 -16.93 0.76 -9.85
CA THR A 237 -15.80 1.71 -9.94
C THR A 237 -14.48 1.14 -9.44
N GLY A 238 -14.49 -0.02 -8.80
CA GLY A 238 -13.38 -0.57 -8.01
C GLY A 238 -13.15 0.16 -6.68
N LYS A 239 -13.71 1.36 -6.51
CA LYS A 239 -13.49 2.29 -5.38
C LYS A 239 -14.61 2.16 -4.33
N GLY A 240 -14.55 2.97 -3.27
CA GLY A 240 -15.43 2.81 -2.11
C GLY A 240 -14.86 1.79 -1.14
N TYR A 241 -13.76 2.22 -0.47
CA TYR A 241 -13.07 1.38 0.52
C TYR A 241 -13.94 1.19 1.74
N PHE A 242 -13.77 0.08 2.46
CA PHE A 242 -14.39 -0.09 3.77
C PHE A 242 -13.32 -0.03 4.86
N PHE A 243 -13.60 0.71 5.91
CA PHE A 243 -12.73 0.87 7.07
C PHE A 243 -13.55 0.63 8.34
N PHE A 244 -13.21 -0.40 9.12
CA PHE A 244 -13.99 -0.86 10.27
C PHE A 244 -13.48 -0.22 11.56
N THR A 245 -14.09 0.88 11.98
CA THR A 245 -13.61 1.73 13.07
C THR A 245 -13.44 1.01 14.40
N ASP A 246 -14.41 0.19 14.80
CA ASP A 246 -14.37 -0.51 16.09
C ASP A 246 -13.35 -1.64 16.10
N LYS A 247 -13.20 -2.37 15.00
CA LYS A 247 -12.16 -3.40 14.87
C LYS A 247 -10.77 -2.77 14.97
N VAL A 248 -10.58 -1.61 14.34
CA VAL A 248 -9.33 -0.85 14.45
C VAL A 248 -9.12 -0.35 15.87
N ALA A 249 -10.17 0.14 16.54
CA ALA A 249 -10.12 0.58 17.93
C ALA A 249 -9.72 -0.57 18.88
N GLU A 250 -10.23 -1.78 18.66
CA GLU A 250 -9.85 -2.97 19.43
C GLU A 250 -8.41 -3.41 19.16
N ALA A 251 -7.96 -3.36 17.89
CA ALA A 251 -6.63 -3.76 17.47
C ALA A 251 -5.52 -2.72 17.79
N ARG A 252 -5.86 -1.55 18.30
CA ARG A 252 -4.90 -0.48 18.64
C ARG A 252 -3.76 -0.98 19.55
N PRO A 253 -2.50 -0.58 19.29
CA PRO A 253 -1.39 -0.83 20.20
C PRO A 253 -1.60 -0.20 21.58
N GLU A 254 -0.94 -0.75 22.59
CA GLU A 254 -1.02 -0.26 23.97
C GLU A 254 -0.67 1.23 24.09
N ALA A 255 0.29 1.70 23.29
CA ALA A 255 0.65 3.12 23.20
C ALA A 255 -0.57 4.01 22.87
N TYR A 256 -1.44 3.58 21.97
CA TYR A 256 -2.64 4.35 21.60
C TYR A 256 -3.75 4.21 22.64
N LYS A 257 -3.91 3.04 23.24
CA LYS A 257 -4.88 2.81 24.33
C LYS A 257 -4.56 3.68 25.54
N ALA A 258 -3.29 3.75 25.93
CA ALA A 258 -2.84 4.53 27.07
C ALA A 258 -3.12 6.04 26.94
N TYR A 259 -3.11 6.57 25.73
CA TYR A 259 -3.39 7.99 25.44
C TYR A 259 -4.81 8.25 24.92
N GLY A 260 -5.66 7.23 24.82
CA GLY A 260 -7.03 7.38 24.30
C GLY A 260 -7.09 7.86 22.85
N LEU A 261 -6.11 7.48 22.03
CA LEU A 261 -6.03 7.94 20.65
C LEU A 261 -6.92 7.09 19.75
N ASP A 262 -7.92 7.72 19.13
CA ASP A 262 -8.82 7.08 18.19
C ASP A 262 -8.32 7.20 16.76
N VAL A 263 -8.61 6.19 15.94
CA VAL A 263 -8.31 6.15 14.53
C VAL A 263 -9.62 6.24 13.76
N LYS A 264 -9.92 7.43 13.23
CA LYS A 264 -11.20 7.71 12.56
C LYS A 264 -11.22 7.28 11.09
N ALA A 265 -10.05 7.25 10.44
CA ALA A 265 -9.90 6.94 9.02
C ALA A 265 -8.49 6.42 8.73
N SER A 266 -8.31 5.87 7.53
CA SER A 266 -7.02 5.38 7.04
C SER A 266 -6.40 6.35 6.01
N ASN A 267 -5.26 5.93 5.46
CA ASN A 267 -4.63 6.59 4.31
C ASN A 267 -5.36 6.25 2.99
N LEU A 268 -4.80 6.72 1.87
CA LEU A 268 -5.31 6.49 0.52
C LEU A 268 -5.42 4.99 0.15
N CYS A 269 -4.57 4.13 0.73
CA CYS A 269 -4.49 2.70 0.41
C CYS A 269 -5.01 1.77 1.53
N THR A 270 -5.61 2.31 2.58
CA THR A 270 -6.32 1.62 3.66
C THR A 270 -5.48 0.79 4.63
N GLU A 271 -4.15 0.79 4.52
CA GLU A 271 -3.28 0.02 5.43
C GLU A 271 -2.82 0.77 6.69
N ILE A 272 -2.99 2.09 6.75
CA ILE A 272 -2.47 2.92 7.84
C ILE A 272 -3.55 3.16 8.89
N MET A 273 -3.27 2.73 10.12
CA MET A 273 -4.19 2.81 11.27
C MET A 273 -3.64 3.79 12.32
N LEU A 274 -3.51 5.06 11.95
CA LEU A 274 -2.90 6.10 12.78
C LEU A 274 -3.89 7.21 13.13
N HIS A 275 -3.67 7.81 14.31
CA HIS A 275 -4.47 8.93 14.81
C HIS A 275 -4.22 10.22 14.04
N SER A 276 -5.30 10.93 13.74
CA SER A 276 -5.29 12.35 13.35
C SER A 276 -6.35 13.11 14.14
N GLY A 277 -6.06 14.36 14.42
CA GLY A 277 -6.94 15.27 15.16
C GLY A 277 -6.67 16.73 14.80
N GLU A 278 -7.24 17.65 15.55
CA GLU A 278 -7.12 19.09 15.31
C GLU A 278 -5.66 19.59 15.26
N THR A 279 -4.75 18.94 15.99
CA THR A 279 -3.34 19.35 16.13
C THR A 279 -2.37 18.37 15.50
N GLU A 280 -2.84 17.25 14.97
CA GLU A 280 -2.00 16.18 14.46
C GLU A 280 -2.52 15.64 13.13
N THR A 281 -1.63 15.55 12.16
CA THR A 281 -1.83 14.85 10.89
C THR A 281 -0.89 13.66 10.86
N PHE A 282 -1.41 12.45 10.79
CA PHE A 282 -0.53 11.29 10.78
C PHE A 282 0.33 11.24 9.52
N THR A 283 1.53 10.68 9.69
CA THR A 283 2.43 10.32 8.58
C THR A 283 2.90 8.89 8.76
N CYS A 284 3.12 8.18 7.67
CA CYS A 284 3.70 6.85 7.71
C CYS A 284 4.91 6.71 6.78
N ILE A 285 5.99 6.19 7.33
CA ILE A 285 7.22 5.86 6.62
C ILE A 285 7.16 4.37 6.29
N LEU A 286 7.15 4.05 4.99
CA LEU A 286 6.90 2.71 4.49
C LEU A 286 8.13 2.07 3.84
N ALA A 287 8.28 0.77 4.02
CA ALA A 287 9.13 -0.11 3.25
C ALA A 287 8.55 -1.53 3.24
N SER A 288 9.06 -2.39 2.36
CA SER A 288 8.58 -3.77 2.23
C SER A 288 9.73 -4.76 2.12
N MET A 289 9.68 -5.84 2.90
CA MET A 289 10.58 -6.98 2.74
C MET A 289 10.17 -7.79 1.51
N ASN A 290 11.14 -8.17 0.70
CA ASN A 290 10.90 -8.98 -0.50
C ASN A 290 10.83 -10.46 -0.14
N LEU A 291 9.62 -11.01 -0.19
CA LEU A 291 9.37 -12.41 0.16
C LEU A 291 9.90 -13.40 -0.90
N GLU A 292 10.02 -13.00 -2.17
CA GLU A 292 10.68 -13.83 -3.17
C GLU A 292 12.10 -14.24 -2.71
N LYS A 293 12.73 -13.37 -1.92
CA LYS A 293 14.06 -13.59 -1.33
C LYS A 293 14.02 -14.04 0.14
N TYR A 294 12.87 -14.51 0.62
CA TYR A 294 12.68 -14.89 2.04
C TYR A 294 13.75 -15.86 2.53
N ARG A 295 14.11 -16.88 1.75
CA ARG A 295 15.11 -17.89 2.12
C ARG A 295 16.54 -17.33 2.27
N GLU A 296 16.82 -16.17 1.66
CA GLU A 296 18.11 -15.50 1.78
C GLU A 296 18.24 -14.71 3.09
N TRP A 297 17.15 -14.05 3.53
CA TRP A 297 17.20 -13.14 4.66
C TRP A 297 16.52 -13.64 5.96
N LYS A 298 15.74 -14.72 5.92
CA LYS A 298 14.95 -15.18 7.08
C LYS A 298 15.76 -15.46 8.34
N ASP A 299 17.00 -15.92 8.20
CA ASP A 299 17.91 -16.29 9.30
C ASP A 299 18.93 -15.17 9.62
N THR A 300 18.70 -13.96 9.10
CA THR A 300 19.53 -12.76 9.31
C THR A 300 18.84 -11.73 10.19
N ASP A 301 19.50 -10.61 10.46
CA ASP A 301 18.93 -9.46 11.16
C ASP A 301 18.26 -8.45 10.19
N ALA A 302 17.92 -8.84 8.96
CA ALA A 302 17.43 -7.94 7.92
C ALA A 302 16.18 -7.15 8.33
N VAL A 303 15.22 -7.77 9.03
CA VAL A 303 14.01 -7.09 9.51
C VAL A 303 14.32 -6.09 10.62
N PHE A 304 15.25 -6.43 11.51
CA PHE A 304 15.74 -5.51 12.53
C PHE A 304 16.41 -4.29 11.88
N VAL A 305 17.31 -4.50 10.92
CA VAL A 305 17.97 -3.44 10.15
C VAL A 305 16.97 -2.57 9.40
N ALA A 306 15.96 -3.18 8.75
CA ALA A 306 14.89 -2.47 8.06
C ALA A 306 14.08 -1.56 8.99
N THR A 307 13.80 -2.02 10.21
CA THR A 307 13.08 -1.23 11.21
C THR A 307 13.92 -0.03 11.70
N VAL A 308 15.20 -0.24 11.97
CA VAL A 308 16.14 0.85 12.31
C VAL A 308 16.24 1.85 11.15
N PHE A 309 16.33 1.36 9.90
CA PHE A 309 16.34 2.21 8.71
C PHE A 309 15.12 3.13 8.66
N LEU A 310 13.92 2.59 8.87
CA LEU A 310 12.67 3.39 8.84
C LEU A 310 12.63 4.47 9.94
N ASP A 311 13.12 4.17 11.14
CA ASP A 311 13.24 5.19 12.21
C ASP A 311 14.24 6.29 11.85
N CYS A 312 15.35 5.94 11.19
CA CYS A 312 16.29 6.91 10.65
C CYS A 312 15.69 7.79 9.57
N VAL A 313 14.89 7.22 8.65
CA VAL A 313 14.13 7.98 7.64
C VAL A 313 13.12 8.92 8.29
N THR A 314 12.46 8.48 9.37
CA THR A 314 11.58 9.33 10.20
C THR A 314 12.34 10.54 10.75
N SER A 315 13.54 10.33 11.25
CA SER A 315 14.39 11.40 11.78
C SER A 315 14.83 12.39 10.70
N GLU A 316 15.19 11.89 9.51
CA GLU A 316 15.51 12.74 8.36
C GLU A 316 14.30 13.58 7.92
N PHE A 317 13.10 12.96 7.84
CA PHE A 317 11.87 13.71 7.56
C PHE A 317 11.66 14.87 8.53
N LEU A 318 11.82 14.64 9.84
CA LEU A 318 11.67 15.68 10.86
C LEU A 318 12.70 16.82 10.68
N CYS A 319 13.91 16.50 10.25
CA CYS A 319 14.93 17.50 9.93
C CYS A 319 14.55 18.30 8.68
N MET A 320 14.12 17.62 7.61
CA MET A 320 13.75 18.26 6.34
C MET A 320 12.49 19.12 6.45
N ALA A 321 11.51 18.72 7.26
CA ALA A 321 10.24 19.41 7.45
C ALA A 321 10.33 20.60 8.42
N LYS A 322 11.38 20.67 9.23
CA LYS A 322 11.56 21.70 10.24
C LYS A 322 11.43 23.10 9.64
N ASN A 323 10.60 23.97 10.26
CA ASN A 323 10.31 25.34 9.85
C ASN A 323 9.65 25.49 8.45
N LYS A 324 9.09 24.42 7.90
CA LYS A 324 8.30 24.49 6.66
C LYS A 324 6.83 24.63 6.99
N ARG A 325 6.18 25.66 6.42
CA ARG A 325 4.73 25.91 6.56
C ARG A 325 3.93 24.74 5.97
N GLY A 326 2.88 24.32 6.66
CA GLY A 326 1.99 23.24 6.25
C GLY A 326 2.50 21.84 6.66
N PHE A 327 3.57 21.77 7.49
CA PHE A 327 4.08 20.52 8.05
C PHE A 327 3.91 20.44 9.58
N GLU A 328 3.38 21.48 10.21
CA GLU A 328 3.34 21.61 11.66
C GLU A 328 2.63 20.44 12.33
N LYS A 329 1.44 20.08 11.85
CA LYS A 329 0.64 18.95 12.36
C LYS A 329 1.30 17.59 12.05
N ALA A 330 1.90 17.45 10.86
CA ALA A 330 2.64 16.24 10.47
C ALA A 330 3.89 16.05 11.34
N ILE A 331 4.63 17.12 11.64
CA ILE A 331 5.77 17.09 12.56
C ILE A 331 5.32 16.72 13.98
N ALA A 332 4.20 17.29 14.46
CA ALA A 332 3.68 17.00 15.79
C ALA A 332 3.35 15.53 15.96
N SER A 333 2.54 14.96 15.07
CA SER A 333 2.18 13.55 15.07
C SER A 333 3.42 12.63 14.94
N THR A 334 4.32 12.94 14.00
CA THR A 334 5.52 12.12 13.78
C THR A 334 6.45 12.10 15.00
N LYS A 335 6.64 13.23 15.68
CA LYS A 335 7.46 13.29 16.91
C LYS A 335 6.88 12.45 18.02
N LYS A 336 5.57 12.53 18.23
CA LYS A 336 4.88 11.86 19.32
C LYS A 336 4.78 10.34 19.09
N SER A 337 4.51 9.91 17.87
CA SER A 337 4.23 8.51 17.54
C SER A 337 5.44 7.74 17.01
N ARG A 338 6.30 8.37 16.19
CA ARG A 338 7.33 7.72 15.39
C ARG A 338 6.85 6.43 14.72
N ALA A 339 5.64 6.46 14.19
CA ALA A 339 5.00 5.30 13.58
C ALA A 339 5.71 4.89 12.28
N LEU A 340 5.91 3.59 12.13
CA LEU A 340 6.54 2.94 10.98
C LEU A 340 5.55 1.98 10.33
N GLY A 341 5.77 1.68 9.04
CA GLY A 341 5.01 0.69 8.30
C GLY A 341 5.93 -0.22 7.49
N LEU A 342 6.59 -1.17 8.14
CA LEU A 342 7.31 -2.22 7.45
C LEU A 342 6.30 -3.30 7.02
N GLY A 343 6.22 -3.56 5.73
CA GLY A 343 5.36 -4.58 5.15
C GLY A 343 6.16 -5.61 4.35
N VAL A 344 5.46 -6.23 3.40
CA VAL A 344 6.02 -7.23 2.50
C VAL A 344 5.57 -6.98 1.07
N LEU A 345 6.31 -7.54 0.11
CA LEU A 345 5.91 -7.72 -1.28
C LEU A 345 6.37 -9.11 -1.75
N GLY A 346 5.80 -9.61 -2.83
CA GLY A 346 6.22 -10.88 -3.42
C GLY A 346 5.65 -12.12 -2.73
N TRP A 347 4.50 -12.03 -2.04
CA TRP A 347 3.90 -13.19 -1.37
C TRP A 347 3.60 -14.34 -2.35
N HIS A 348 2.87 -14.06 -3.42
CA HIS A 348 2.55 -15.11 -4.41
C HIS A 348 3.79 -15.58 -5.18
N SER A 349 4.79 -14.69 -5.39
CA SER A 349 6.08 -15.07 -5.96
C SER A 349 6.82 -16.11 -5.10
N LEU A 350 6.80 -15.93 -3.77
CA LEU A 350 7.36 -16.93 -2.85
C LEU A 350 6.62 -18.26 -2.94
N LEU A 351 5.29 -18.22 -2.98
CA LEU A 351 4.48 -19.45 -3.09
C LEU A 351 4.76 -20.19 -4.40
N HIS A 352 4.87 -19.48 -5.53
CA HIS A 352 5.28 -20.07 -6.81
C HIS A 352 6.67 -20.71 -6.73
N LYS A 353 7.64 -19.99 -6.17
CA LYS A 353 9.02 -20.49 -6.00
C LYS A 353 9.09 -21.77 -5.15
N GLU A 354 8.23 -21.87 -4.14
CA GLU A 354 8.11 -23.05 -3.27
C GLU A 354 7.15 -24.12 -3.82
N MET A 355 6.53 -23.88 -4.98
CA MET A 355 5.50 -24.72 -5.58
C MET A 355 4.34 -25.04 -4.61
N ILE A 356 3.87 -24.02 -3.90
CA ILE A 356 2.78 -24.09 -2.92
C ILE A 356 1.53 -23.41 -3.48
N PRO A 357 0.38 -24.09 -3.62
CA PRO A 357 -0.88 -23.45 -3.96
C PRO A 357 -1.27 -22.37 -2.93
N PHE A 358 -1.91 -21.29 -3.41
CA PHE A 358 -2.25 -20.15 -2.56
C PHE A 358 -3.14 -20.53 -1.36
N ASP A 359 -4.08 -21.44 -1.56
CA ASP A 359 -5.05 -21.92 -0.57
C ASP A 359 -4.59 -23.16 0.23
N ASP A 360 -3.33 -23.61 0.03
CA ASP A 360 -2.79 -24.76 0.75
C ASP A 360 -2.47 -24.43 2.21
N TYR A 361 -2.62 -25.39 3.09
CA TYR A 361 -2.23 -25.28 4.50
C TYR A 361 -0.76 -24.86 4.70
N LYS A 362 0.14 -25.29 3.79
CA LYS A 362 1.55 -24.86 3.82
C LYS A 362 1.70 -23.37 3.62
N ALA A 363 0.86 -22.76 2.77
CA ALA A 363 0.84 -21.30 2.59
C ALA A 363 0.41 -20.61 3.88
N SER A 364 -0.64 -21.06 4.54
CA SER A 364 -1.10 -20.53 5.83
C SER A 364 -0.02 -20.64 6.92
N LYS A 365 0.67 -21.78 6.99
CA LYS A 365 1.78 -21.99 7.93
C LYS A 365 2.94 -21.03 7.65
N LEU A 366 3.34 -20.90 6.38
CA LEU A 366 4.43 -20.01 5.96
C LEU A 366 4.06 -18.54 6.21
N ASN A 367 2.81 -18.15 5.97
CA ASN A 367 2.26 -16.85 6.29
C ASN A 367 2.49 -16.49 7.78
N LEU A 368 2.11 -17.36 8.69
CA LEU A 368 2.30 -17.14 10.13
C LEU A 368 3.78 -17.13 10.52
N GLU A 369 4.62 -18.02 9.95
CA GLU A 369 6.07 -18.04 10.19
C GLU A 369 6.70 -16.68 9.85
N ILE A 370 6.41 -16.15 8.67
CA ILE A 370 6.96 -14.88 8.19
C ILE A 370 6.52 -13.71 9.08
N PHE A 371 5.21 -13.57 9.33
CA PHE A 371 4.72 -12.43 10.10
C PHE A 371 5.08 -12.49 11.59
N ASN A 372 5.25 -13.68 12.17
CA ASN A 372 5.85 -13.83 13.50
C ASN A 372 7.30 -13.32 13.53
N ALA A 373 8.11 -13.67 12.53
CA ALA A 373 9.49 -13.19 12.44
C ALA A 373 9.54 -11.65 12.28
N LEU A 374 8.68 -11.09 11.39
CA LEU A 374 8.56 -9.65 11.20
C LEU A 374 8.18 -8.93 12.50
N ASN A 375 7.17 -9.41 13.19
CA ASN A 375 6.70 -8.81 14.45
C ASN A 375 7.79 -8.86 15.53
N LYS A 376 8.40 -10.02 15.74
CA LYS A 376 9.45 -10.22 16.75
C LYS A 376 10.67 -9.34 16.51
N GLN A 377 11.24 -9.37 15.29
CA GLN A 377 12.47 -8.61 15.00
C GLN A 377 12.20 -7.10 14.97
N SER A 378 11.04 -6.65 14.47
CA SER A 378 10.69 -5.23 14.48
C SER A 378 10.46 -4.71 15.90
N GLU A 379 9.91 -5.53 16.80
CA GLU A 379 9.79 -5.16 18.22
C GLU A 379 11.16 -5.06 18.90
N GLN A 380 12.04 -6.03 18.68
CA GLN A 380 13.42 -5.99 19.17
C GLN A 380 14.14 -4.72 18.71
N ALA A 381 13.98 -4.34 17.43
CA ALA A 381 14.55 -3.11 16.89
C ALA A 381 13.97 -1.84 17.55
N SER A 382 12.66 -1.78 17.77
CA SER A 382 12.03 -0.63 18.44
C SER A 382 12.44 -0.51 19.90
N ARG A 383 12.65 -1.63 20.61
CA ARG A 383 13.22 -1.63 21.98
C ARG A 383 14.66 -1.16 21.99
N TYR A 384 15.51 -1.69 21.11
CA TYR A 384 16.88 -1.24 20.96
C TYR A 384 16.96 0.27 20.64
N LEU A 385 16.08 0.77 19.77
CA LEU A 385 16.01 2.20 19.46
C LEU A 385 15.53 3.03 20.67
N ALA A 386 14.63 2.51 21.49
CA ALA A 386 14.21 3.18 22.73
C ALA A 386 15.37 3.28 23.73
N GLU A 387 16.15 2.22 23.89
CA GLU A 387 17.35 2.19 24.77
C GLU A 387 18.44 3.15 24.31
N THR A 388 18.66 3.27 23.01
CA THR A 388 19.78 4.03 22.44
C THR A 388 19.45 5.49 22.10
N LEU A 389 18.22 5.77 21.68
CA LEU A 389 17.78 7.08 21.20
C LEU A 389 16.59 7.66 21.98
N GLY A 390 16.08 6.90 22.95
CA GLY A 390 14.92 7.27 23.78
C GLY A 390 13.57 6.88 23.20
N GLU A 391 12.59 6.74 24.07
CA GLU A 391 11.19 6.47 23.71
C GLU A 391 10.55 7.69 23.03
N SER A 392 9.58 7.45 22.14
CA SER A 392 8.70 8.52 21.66
C SER A 392 7.69 8.91 22.74
N GLU A 393 7.02 10.05 22.57
CA GLU A 393 6.07 10.58 23.58
C GLU A 393 4.96 9.57 23.89
N TYR A 394 4.34 8.98 22.87
CA TYR A 394 3.26 8.00 23.03
C TYR A 394 3.73 6.61 23.47
N CYS A 395 5.02 6.34 23.40
CA CYS A 395 5.60 5.10 23.91
C CYS A 395 6.22 5.21 25.29
N LYS A 396 6.08 6.35 25.97
CA LYS A 396 6.72 6.62 27.24
C LYS A 396 6.35 5.58 28.30
N GLY A 397 7.37 4.91 28.84
CA GLY A 397 7.23 3.86 29.84
C GLY A 397 6.93 2.46 29.28
N LEU A 398 6.87 2.29 27.93
CA LEU A 398 6.61 1.02 27.28
C LEU A 398 7.89 0.30 26.84
N GLY A 399 9.05 0.95 26.92
CA GLY A 399 10.32 0.41 26.41
C GLY A 399 10.33 0.27 24.88
N LEU A 400 9.56 1.09 24.17
CA LEU A 400 9.46 1.13 22.71
C LEU A 400 9.72 2.55 22.21
N ARG A 401 10.29 2.67 21.00
CA ARG A 401 10.44 3.96 20.33
C ARG A 401 9.29 4.27 19.36
N ASN A 402 8.70 3.25 18.77
CA ASN A 402 7.73 3.37 17.70
C ASN A 402 6.37 2.83 18.16
N THR A 403 5.30 3.62 18.05
CA THR A 403 3.94 3.17 18.40
C THR A 403 3.45 2.04 17.50
N HIS A 404 3.81 2.11 16.22
CA HIS A 404 3.50 1.11 15.20
C HIS A 404 4.76 0.76 14.43
N ARG A 405 4.85 -0.47 13.92
CA ARG A 405 6.02 -0.99 13.23
C ARG A 405 5.71 -1.62 11.89
N LEU A 406 4.56 -2.30 11.77
CA LEU A 406 4.18 -3.11 10.62
C LEU A 406 2.88 -2.60 9.97
N ALA A 407 2.90 -2.52 8.64
CA ALA A 407 1.74 -2.26 7.79
C ALA A 407 1.98 -2.87 6.41
N VAL A 408 0.96 -3.41 5.74
CA VAL A 408 1.12 -4.03 4.43
C VAL A 408 0.53 -3.15 3.33
N ALA A 409 1.41 -2.47 2.61
CA ALA A 409 1.08 -1.60 1.48
C ALA A 409 0.86 -2.40 0.18
N PRO A 410 0.19 -1.82 -0.84
CA PRO A 410 -0.10 -2.53 -2.10
C PRO A 410 1.11 -2.72 -3.02
N THR A 411 2.18 -1.95 -2.90
CA THR A 411 3.52 -2.08 -3.52
C THR A 411 3.60 -2.16 -5.05
N MET A 412 2.62 -1.67 -5.80
CA MET A 412 2.55 -1.82 -7.27
C MET A 412 3.85 -1.40 -8.00
N SER A 413 4.38 -0.21 -7.73
CA SER A 413 5.60 0.27 -8.39
C SER A 413 6.86 -0.40 -7.85
N THR A 414 6.92 -0.61 -6.54
CA THR A 414 8.11 -1.19 -5.89
C THR A 414 8.29 -2.67 -6.19
N SER A 415 7.21 -3.44 -6.35
CA SER A 415 7.30 -4.84 -6.80
C SER A 415 7.92 -4.98 -8.19
N GLN A 416 7.64 -4.04 -9.11
CA GLN A 416 8.30 -4.00 -10.42
C GLN A 416 9.80 -3.72 -10.31
N LEU A 417 10.20 -2.82 -9.41
CA LEU A 417 11.61 -2.52 -9.15
C LEU A 417 12.34 -3.74 -8.55
N MET A 418 11.67 -4.47 -7.66
CA MET A 418 12.23 -5.59 -6.91
C MET A 418 12.22 -6.93 -7.65
N GLY A 419 12.40 -6.90 -8.97
CA GLY A 419 12.49 -8.09 -9.81
C GLY A 419 11.17 -8.47 -10.49
N GLY A 420 10.13 -7.63 -10.39
CA GLY A 420 8.82 -7.89 -10.99
C GLY A 420 8.02 -8.95 -10.26
N VAL A 421 8.20 -9.03 -8.96
CA VAL A 421 7.47 -9.94 -8.06
C VAL A 421 6.00 -9.53 -7.89
N SER A 422 5.20 -10.39 -7.27
CA SER A 422 3.80 -10.10 -6.96
C SER A 422 3.67 -8.91 -5.99
N GLN A 423 2.55 -8.19 -6.09
CA GLN A 423 2.30 -6.97 -5.30
C GLN A 423 1.90 -7.35 -3.87
N GLY A 424 2.56 -6.79 -2.87
CA GLY A 424 2.20 -6.99 -1.47
C GLY A 424 1.94 -8.44 -1.10
N ILE A 425 0.71 -8.68 -0.64
CA ILE A 425 0.17 -10.00 -0.30
C ILE A 425 -0.75 -10.57 -1.39
N GLU A 426 -0.88 -9.86 -2.52
CA GLU A 426 -1.84 -10.19 -3.57
C GLU A 426 -1.36 -11.35 -4.44
N PRO A 427 -2.27 -12.21 -4.93
CA PRO A 427 -1.96 -13.15 -6.00
C PRO A 427 -1.73 -12.42 -7.33
N TYR A 428 -1.02 -13.09 -8.26
CA TYR A 428 -0.88 -12.60 -9.63
C TYR A 428 -2.23 -12.59 -10.34
N ILE A 429 -2.51 -11.50 -11.06
CA ILE A 429 -3.73 -11.39 -11.89
C ILE A 429 -3.68 -12.27 -13.14
N GLY A 430 -2.51 -12.74 -13.54
CA GLY A 430 -2.27 -13.65 -14.66
C GLY A 430 -0.83 -14.14 -14.65
N ASN A 431 -0.58 -15.33 -15.17
CA ASN A 431 0.76 -15.92 -15.25
C ASN A 431 1.57 -15.43 -16.44
N VAL A 432 0.88 -15.02 -17.51
CA VAL A 432 1.43 -14.30 -18.66
C VAL A 432 0.58 -13.06 -18.89
N PHE A 433 1.21 -11.92 -18.98
CA PHE A 433 0.51 -10.65 -19.22
C PHE A 433 1.36 -9.67 -20.04
N VAL A 434 0.67 -8.84 -20.81
CA VAL A 434 1.29 -7.75 -21.54
C VAL A 434 1.43 -6.55 -20.62
N GLN A 435 2.65 -6.17 -20.33
CA GLN A 435 2.93 -4.98 -19.53
C GLN A 435 3.26 -3.80 -20.44
N GLN A 436 2.45 -2.75 -20.38
CA GLN A 436 2.79 -1.46 -20.98
C GLN A 436 3.68 -0.68 -19.99
N GLY A 437 4.82 -0.21 -20.45
CA GLY A 437 5.75 0.53 -19.63
C GLY A 437 6.47 1.64 -20.41
N ALA A 438 7.32 2.40 -19.72
CA ALA A 438 8.13 3.45 -20.36
C ALA A 438 9.02 2.92 -21.52
N GLY A 439 9.21 1.59 -21.61
CA GLY A 439 9.96 0.89 -22.65
C GLY A 439 9.13 0.31 -23.80
N GLY A 440 7.78 0.43 -23.76
CA GLY A 440 6.86 -0.21 -24.70
C GLY A 440 6.14 -1.43 -24.10
N GLU A 441 5.42 -2.16 -24.92
CA GLU A 441 4.76 -3.41 -24.55
C GLU A 441 5.79 -4.53 -24.39
N THR A 442 5.69 -5.27 -23.29
CA THR A 442 6.54 -6.44 -23.01
C THR A 442 5.65 -7.56 -22.48
N ILE A 443 5.78 -8.76 -23.09
CA ILE A 443 5.14 -9.96 -22.55
C ILE A 443 5.96 -10.39 -21.33
N ARG A 444 5.31 -10.45 -20.17
CA ARG A 444 5.88 -10.99 -18.94
C ARG A 444 5.29 -12.36 -18.65
N VAL A 445 6.13 -13.24 -18.16
CA VAL A 445 5.75 -14.56 -17.68
C VAL A 445 6.28 -14.74 -16.26
N VAL A 446 5.52 -15.39 -15.42
CA VAL A 446 5.96 -15.78 -14.08
C VAL A 446 7.20 -16.69 -14.21
N PRO A 447 8.31 -16.40 -13.50
CA PRO A 447 9.59 -17.12 -13.67
C PRO A 447 9.48 -18.63 -13.55
N GLU A 448 8.74 -19.13 -12.58
CA GLU A 448 8.58 -20.56 -12.31
C GLU A 448 7.81 -21.25 -13.44
N LEU A 449 6.79 -20.62 -14.00
CA LEU A 449 6.08 -21.14 -15.18
C LEU A 449 7.00 -21.16 -16.40
N LEU A 450 7.84 -20.13 -16.58
CA LEU A 450 8.82 -20.10 -17.66
C LEU A 450 9.79 -21.29 -17.61
N GLU A 451 10.26 -21.63 -16.41
CA GLU A 451 11.16 -22.80 -16.23
C GLU A 451 10.45 -24.12 -16.55
N ILE A 452 9.18 -24.25 -16.17
CA ILE A 452 8.37 -25.42 -16.54
C ILE A 452 8.19 -25.47 -18.06
N MET A 453 7.84 -24.36 -18.72
CA MET A 453 7.70 -24.30 -20.19
C MET A 453 8.98 -24.73 -20.92
N LYS A 454 10.15 -24.33 -20.41
CA LYS A 454 11.44 -24.75 -20.96
C LYS A 454 11.70 -26.25 -20.74
N ARG A 455 11.39 -26.75 -19.53
CA ARG A 455 11.52 -28.18 -19.19
C ARG A 455 10.67 -29.05 -20.10
N GLU A 456 9.44 -28.64 -20.39
CA GLU A 456 8.49 -29.35 -21.25
C GLU A 456 8.73 -29.10 -22.76
N GLY A 457 9.67 -28.20 -23.13
CA GLY A 457 9.97 -27.87 -24.52
C GLY A 457 8.87 -27.10 -25.24
N VAL A 458 7.97 -26.47 -24.52
CA VAL A 458 6.79 -25.74 -25.06
C VAL A 458 6.97 -24.22 -25.04
N TYR A 459 8.13 -23.72 -24.63
CA TYR A 459 8.39 -22.28 -24.60
C TYR A 459 8.44 -21.70 -26.01
N SER A 460 7.39 -21.00 -26.39
CA SER A 460 7.26 -20.30 -27.66
C SER A 460 6.42 -19.04 -27.52
N ARG A 461 6.51 -18.15 -28.50
CA ARG A 461 5.63 -16.96 -28.55
C ARG A 461 4.16 -17.36 -28.64
N GLU A 462 3.85 -18.42 -29.35
CA GLU A 462 2.48 -18.94 -29.51
C GLU A 462 1.91 -19.39 -28.18
N THR A 463 2.67 -20.16 -27.40
CA THR A 463 2.24 -20.59 -26.05
C THR A 463 2.03 -19.40 -25.12
N LEU A 464 2.89 -18.37 -25.18
CA LEU A 464 2.72 -17.16 -24.37
C LEU A 464 1.46 -16.38 -24.76
N LEU A 465 1.18 -16.27 -26.06
CA LEU A 465 -0.02 -15.60 -26.56
C LEU A 465 -1.29 -16.41 -26.25
N ASP A 466 -1.23 -17.73 -26.29
CA ASP A 466 -2.33 -18.61 -25.89
C ASP A 466 -2.69 -18.38 -24.42
N ILE A 467 -1.73 -18.43 -23.50
CA ILE A 467 -1.97 -18.16 -22.08
C ILE A 467 -2.50 -16.73 -21.88
N ALA A 468 -1.93 -15.74 -22.56
CA ALA A 468 -2.38 -14.35 -22.45
C ALA A 468 -3.83 -14.18 -22.96
N SER A 469 -4.23 -14.89 -24.01
CA SER A 469 -5.61 -14.87 -24.55
C SER A 469 -6.64 -15.50 -23.61
N HIS A 470 -6.19 -16.32 -22.65
CA HIS A 470 -6.98 -16.89 -21.57
C HIS A 470 -6.81 -16.10 -20.25
N ASP A 471 -6.62 -14.80 -20.34
CA ASP A 471 -6.41 -13.89 -19.18
C ASP A 471 -5.25 -14.31 -18.25
N GLY A 472 -4.24 -14.97 -18.80
CA GLY A 472 -3.11 -15.48 -18.03
C GLY A 472 -3.38 -16.76 -17.25
N SER A 473 -4.54 -17.39 -17.42
CA SER A 473 -4.88 -18.71 -16.85
C SER A 473 -4.09 -19.83 -17.52
N VAL A 474 -3.73 -20.83 -16.74
CA VAL A 474 -3.04 -22.04 -17.21
C VAL A 474 -3.93 -23.30 -17.15
N GLN A 475 -5.20 -23.15 -16.78
CA GLN A 475 -6.07 -24.29 -16.48
C GLN A 475 -6.37 -25.16 -17.71
N HIS A 476 -6.35 -24.59 -18.91
CA HIS A 476 -6.57 -25.30 -20.18
C HIS A 476 -5.33 -26.07 -20.70
N LEU A 477 -4.15 -25.85 -20.11
CA LEU A 477 -2.89 -26.41 -20.60
C LEU A 477 -2.75 -27.88 -20.21
N PHE A 478 -2.61 -28.77 -21.22
CA PHE A 478 -2.54 -30.23 -21.00
C PHE A 478 -1.15 -30.72 -20.55
N TRP A 479 -0.12 -29.91 -20.74
CA TRP A 479 1.26 -30.23 -20.38
C TRP A 479 1.62 -29.88 -18.91
N LEU A 480 0.73 -29.20 -18.18
CA LEU A 480 0.85 -29.01 -16.75
C LEU A 480 0.09 -30.10 -15.99
N THR A 481 0.68 -30.58 -14.90
CA THR A 481 0.00 -31.46 -13.95
C THR A 481 -1.08 -30.69 -13.17
N ASP A 482 -2.07 -31.40 -12.61
CA ASP A 482 -3.11 -30.76 -11.78
C ASP A 482 -2.53 -30.08 -10.53
N ALA A 483 -1.42 -30.58 -10.00
CA ALA A 483 -0.70 -29.96 -8.90
C ALA A 483 -0.07 -28.62 -9.31
N GLU A 484 0.58 -28.57 -10.48
CA GLU A 484 1.14 -27.33 -11.01
C GLU A 484 0.05 -26.32 -11.37
N LYS A 485 -1.07 -26.75 -11.97
CA LYS A 485 -2.22 -25.88 -12.25
C LYS A 485 -2.75 -25.19 -11.00
N LYS A 486 -2.80 -25.89 -9.86
CA LYS A 486 -3.22 -25.30 -8.58
C LYS A 486 -2.25 -24.24 -8.06
N VAL A 487 -0.94 -24.41 -8.28
CA VAL A 487 0.07 -23.40 -7.92
C VAL A 487 -0.12 -22.11 -8.71
N PHE A 488 -0.43 -22.23 -10.01
CA PHE A 488 -0.53 -21.11 -10.93
C PHE A 488 -1.96 -20.57 -11.11
N LEU A 489 -2.84 -20.75 -10.12
CA LEU A 489 -4.14 -20.08 -10.09
C LEU A 489 -3.93 -18.55 -10.10
N THR A 490 -4.66 -17.87 -10.97
CA THR A 490 -4.69 -16.41 -11.01
C THR A 490 -5.53 -15.84 -9.86
N ALA A 491 -5.40 -14.55 -9.58
CA ALA A 491 -6.19 -13.88 -8.55
C ALA A 491 -7.71 -14.05 -8.71
N PHE A 492 -8.18 -14.19 -9.95
CA PHE A 492 -9.59 -14.39 -10.28
C PHE A 492 -10.05 -15.86 -10.17
N GLU A 493 -9.13 -16.80 -10.04
CA GLU A 493 -9.40 -18.24 -9.89
C GLU A 493 -9.25 -18.70 -8.44
N ILE A 494 -8.53 -17.92 -7.62
CA ILE A 494 -8.36 -18.19 -6.18
C ILE A 494 -9.64 -17.82 -5.44
N ASP A 495 -10.09 -18.72 -4.55
CA ASP A 495 -11.22 -18.43 -3.66
C ASP A 495 -10.90 -17.22 -2.76
N GLN A 496 -11.74 -16.20 -2.81
CA GLN A 496 -11.53 -14.96 -2.06
C GLN A 496 -11.64 -15.17 -0.53
N TYR A 497 -12.29 -16.23 -0.09
CA TYR A 497 -12.27 -16.62 1.32
C TYR A 497 -10.86 -17.04 1.77
N ALA A 498 -10.11 -17.75 0.93
CA ALA A 498 -8.72 -18.12 1.25
C ALA A 498 -7.82 -16.90 1.40
N LEU A 499 -8.00 -15.89 0.53
CA LEU A 499 -7.28 -14.61 0.62
C LEU A 499 -7.61 -13.88 1.94
N LEU A 500 -8.89 -13.76 2.28
CA LEU A 500 -9.34 -13.12 3.52
C LEU A 500 -8.88 -13.88 4.77
N GLN A 501 -8.91 -15.23 4.73
CA GLN A 501 -8.45 -16.05 5.86
C GLN A 501 -6.96 -15.82 6.13
N GLN A 502 -6.12 -15.82 5.09
CA GLN A 502 -4.69 -15.51 5.26
C GLN A 502 -4.46 -14.09 5.78
N ALA A 503 -5.26 -13.12 5.32
CA ALA A 503 -5.20 -11.75 5.81
C ALA A 503 -5.61 -11.65 7.30
N SER A 504 -6.67 -12.34 7.70
CA SER A 504 -7.13 -12.44 9.09
C SER A 504 -6.07 -13.09 9.99
N ASP A 505 -5.47 -14.19 9.55
CA ASP A 505 -4.45 -14.91 10.31
C ASP A 505 -3.24 -14.03 10.62
N ARG A 506 -2.71 -13.30 9.62
CA ARG A 506 -1.54 -12.45 9.80
C ARG A 506 -1.84 -11.13 10.51
N GLN A 507 -3.10 -10.65 10.47
CA GLN A 507 -3.46 -9.37 11.10
C GLN A 507 -3.13 -9.31 12.58
N ARG A 508 -3.24 -10.41 13.30
CA ARG A 508 -2.88 -10.50 14.74
C ARG A 508 -1.41 -10.20 15.03
N LEU A 509 -0.57 -10.24 14.00
CA LEU A 509 0.88 -10.00 14.07
C LEU A 509 1.26 -8.62 13.49
N ILE A 510 0.30 -7.88 12.95
CA ILE A 510 0.48 -6.56 12.34
C ILE A 510 -0.20 -5.52 13.22
N CYS A 511 0.52 -4.45 13.58
CA CYS A 511 -0.01 -3.40 14.47
C CYS A 511 -0.76 -2.28 13.74
N GLN A 512 -0.75 -2.26 12.41
CA GLN A 512 -1.62 -1.44 11.57
C GLN A 512 -2.48 -2.34 10.68
N GLY A 513 -2.80 -1.94 9.45
CA GLY A 513 -3.64 -2.70 8.54
C GLY A 513 -2.92 -3.28 7.34
N GLN A 514 -3.72 -3.76 6.42
CA GLN A 514 -3.32 -4.35 5.15
C GLN A 514 -4.18 -3.76 4.03
N SER A 515 -3.56 -3.43 2.89
CA SER A 515 -4.30 -3.09 1.68
C SER A 515 -4.83 -4.39 1.04
N ILE A 516 -6.08 -4.72 1.33
CA ILE A 516 -6.70 -5.96 0.87
C ILE A 516 -7.55 -5.68 -0.36
N ASN A 517 -7.13 -6.16 -1.53
CA ASN A 517 -7.93 -6.17 -2.74
C ASN A 517 -8.70 -7.50 -2.86
N LEU A 518 -9.91 -7.43 -3.40
CA LEU A 518 -10.71 -8.60 -3.77
C LEU A 518 -10.83 -8.68 -5.28
N PHE A 519 -10.89 -9.90 -5.82
CA PHE A 519 -10.85 -10.17 -7.24
C PHE A 519 -12.07 -11.01 -7.63
N PHE A 520 -12.88 -10.52 -8.57
CA PHE A 520 -14.07 -11.22 -9.02
C PHE A 520 -14.09 -11.34 -10.55
N GLY A 521 -14.42 -12.53 -11.04
CA GLY A 521 -14.69 -12.78 -12.45
C GLY A 521 -15.95 -12.04 -12.92
N ALA A 522 -16.10 -11.92 -14.24
CA ALA A 522 -17.31 -11.33 -14.82
C ALA A 522 -18.57 -12.16 -14.54
N ASP A 523 -18.40 -13.47 -14.37
CA ASP A 523 -19.47 -14.46 -14.19
C ASP A 523 -19.67 -14.87 -12.72
N ASP A 524 -18.94 -14.24 -11.78
CA ASP A 524 -19.12 -14.55 -10.36
C ASP A 524 -20.50 -14.13 -9.89
N PRO A 525 -21.26 -15.01 -9.20
CA PRO A 525 -22.59 -14.70 -8.69
C PRO A 525 -22.58 -13.52 -7.70
N GLU A 526 -23.57 -12.64 -7.78
CA GLU A 526 -23.73 -11.52 -6.83
C GLU A 526 -23.81 -12.03 -5.38
N GLU A 527 -24.41 -13.19 -5.16
CA GLU A 527 -24.51 -13.85 -3.87
C GLU A 527 -23.12 -14.20 -3.30
N TYR A 528 -22.21 -14.71 -4.13
CA TYR A 528 -20.82 -15.00 -3.73
C TYR A 528 -20.09 -13.72 -3.37
N ILE A 529 -20.17 -12.68 -4.22
CA ILE A 529 -19.55 -11.38 -3.98
C ILE A 529 -20.02 -10.77 -2.65
N SER A 530 -21.34 -10.79 -2.43
CA SER A 530 -21.94 -10.29 -1.19
C SER A 530 -21.53 -11.13 0.03
N ALA A 531 -21.44 -12.46 -0.10
CA ALA A 531 -21.05 -13.36 0.97
C ALA A 531 -19.59 -13.15 1.39
N VAL A 532 -18.67 -12.97 0.44
CA VAL A 532 -17.26 -12.66 0.70
C VAL A 532 -17.13 -11.32 1.45
N HIS A 533 -17.86 -10.29 1.03
CA HIS A 533 -17.85 -9.00 1.75
C HIS A 533 -18.43 -9.12 3.16
N LYS A 534 -19.54 -9.85 3.33
CA LYS A 534 -20.15 -10.10 4.64
C LYS A 534 -19.22 -10.90 5.56
N TYR A 535 -18.44 -11.84 5.01
CA TYR A 535 -17.39 -12.52 5.77
C TYR A 535 -16.38 -11.51 6.32
N ALA A 536 -15.86 -10.62 5.47
CA ALA A 536 -14.93 -9.58 5.90
C ALA A 536 -15.54 -8.62 6.94
N PHE A 537 -16.85 -8.29 6.83
CA PHE A 537 -17.56 -7.48 7.82
C PHE A 537 -17.64 -8.17 9.19
N LYS A 538 -17.75 -9.49 9.22
CA LYS A 538 -17.87 -10.29 10.47
C LYS A 538 -16.53 -10.68 11.08
N ASP A 539 -15.48 -10.85 10.29
CA ASP A 539 -14.16 -11.23 10.78
C ASP A 539 -13.50 -10.06 11.54
N ALA A 540 -13.20 -10.29 12.82
CA ALA A 540 -12.64 -9.27 13.71
C ALA A 540 -11.25 -8.76 13.29
N ASN A 541 -10.50 -9.56 12.53
CA ASN A 541 -9.13 -9.24 12.11
C ASN A 541 -9.08 -8.60 10.70
N ILE A 542 -10.18 -8.51 9.98
CA ILE A 542 -10.22 -7.73 8.73
C ILE A 542 -10.57 -6.29 9.09
N LEU A 543 -9.55 -5.42 9.11
CA LEU A 543 -9.68 -4.03 9.55
C LEU A 543 -10.14 -3.08 8.45
N SER A 544 -9.91 -3.46 7.18
CA SER A 544 -10.29 -2.66 6.02
C SER A 544 -10.34 -3.51 4.75
N LEU A 545 -11.07 -3.02 3.73
CA LEU A 545 -11.06 -3.54 2.36
C LEU A 545 -10.73 -2.40 1.40
N TYR A 546 -9.78 -2.61 0.51
CA TYR A 546 -9.30 -1.62 -0.45
C TYR A 546 -10.09 -1.67 -1.76
N TYR A 547 -9.50 -2.04 -2.88
CA TYR A 547 -10.20 -2.14 -4.17
C TYR A 547 -10.98 -3.46 -4.32
N VAL A 548 -11.99 -3.42 -5.18
CA VAL A 548 -12.46 -4.59 -5.91
C VAL A 548 -11.92 -4.50 -7.35
N ARG A 549 -11.35 -5.59 -7.83
CA ARG A 549 -10.91 -5.73 -9.21
C ARG A 549 -11.82 -6.73 -9.92
N THR A 550 -12.41 -6.31 -11.04
CA THR A 550 -13.21 -7.19 -11.88
C THR A 550 -12.49 -7.43 -13.22
N LYS A 551 -12.71 -8.58 -13.86
CA LYS A 551 -12.13 -8.87 -15.18
C LYS A 551 -12.48 -7.81 -16.21
N ALA A 552 -13.74 -7.32 -16.22
CA ALA A 552 -14.18 -6.25 -17.10
C ALA A 552 -13.42 -4.93 -16.89
N GLY A 553 -13.06 -4.61 -15.65
CA GLY A 553 -12.27 -3.41 -15.31
C GLY A 553 -10.77 -3.54 -15.59
N VAL A 554 -10.23 -4.77 -15.51
CA VAL A 554 -8.80 -5.03 -15.77
C VAL A 554 -8.48 -4.99 -17.27
N SER A 555 -9.39 -5.44 -18.12
CA SER A 555 -9.23 -5.36 -19.58
C SER A 555 -9.36 -3.93 -20.14
N ALA A 556 -10.11 -3.05 -19.45
CA ALA A 556 -10.30 -1.64 -19.84
C ALA A 556 -9.19 -0.71 -19.29
N SER A 557 -8.52 -1.09 -18.22
CA SER A 557 -7.42 -0.35 -17.61
C SER A 557 -6.16 -1.22 -17.61
N SER A 558 -5.41 -1.22 -18.70
CA SER A 558 -4.06 -1.77 -18.72
C SER A 558 -3.19 -1.04 -17.67
N GLY A 559 -3.33 -1.45 -16.42
CA GLY A 559 -2.28 -1.34 -15.44
C GLY A 559 -2.06 -0.04 -14.69
N GLU A 560 -2.86 1.00 -14.83
CA GLU A 560 -2.63 2.23 -14.05
C GLU A 560 -3.69 2.44 -12.96
N CYS A 561 -3.41 1.94 -11.76
CA CYS A 561 -4.07 2.46 -10.56
C CYS A 561 -3.57 3.90 -10.34
N VAL A 562 -4.42 4.90 -10.63
CA VAL A 562 -4.10 6.31 -10.43
C VAL A 562 -3.67 6.61 -8.98
N ALA A 563 -4.23 5.91 -8.00
CA ALA A 563 -3.87 6.01 -6.60
C ALA A 563 -2.49 5.41 -6.26
N CYS A 564 -2.03 4.40 -7.01
CA CYS A 564 -0.72 3.77 -6.81
C CYS A 564 0.39 4.41 -7.64
N HIS A 565 0.04 5.18 -8.68
CA HIS A 565 0.94 6.07 -9.42
C HIS A 565 0.93 7.50 -8.88
N ALA A 566 -0.01 7.80 -8.00
CA ALA A 566 0.00 9.04 -7.23
C ALA A 566 1.12 9.05 -6.20
#